data_c28b57c5116caafafb7ec3f9af82437f
#
_entry.id   c28b57c5116caafafb7ec3f9af82437f
#
_cell.length_a   1.000
_cell.length_b   1.000
_cell.length_c   1.000
_cell.angle_alpha   90.00
_cell.angle_beta   90.00
_cell.angle_gamma   90.00
#
_symmetry.space_group_name_H-M   'P 1'
#
loop_
_entity.id
_entity.type
_entity.pdbx_description
1 polymer ?
#
loop_
_entity_poly.entity_id
_entity_poly.type
_entity_poly.pdbx_seq_one_letter_code
_entity_poly.pdbx_strand_id
1 'polypeptide(L)'
;KYERIKTSTGDLILNTLGIVCLTVAMAVGLLILYGTYFESPKELMLKNEVKEMEFYYENLSAEVEKLHKQLSNIEYRDDNIYRVVLGAEPIDKSIREAGVGGLDRYEDIKNKSILHADLITKLSESVDNLRRKIYIESKSQDDVVNLAESKEKLFAAIPAIQPVANKQLIALASGYGLRIHPIY
;
A
#
# COMPACT_ATOMS: atom_id res chain seq x y z
N LYS A 1 -7.24 75.84 -53.10
CA LYS A 1 -6.18 76.33 -52.17
C LYS A 1 -5.82 75.21 -51.27
N TYR A 2 -4.65 74.58 -51.46
CA TYR A 2 -4.14 73.56 -50.47
C TYR A 2 -3.30 74.31 -49.43
N GLU A 3 -3.74 74.36 -48.21
CA GLU A 3 -2.93 74.85 -47.08
C GLU A 3 -1.88 73.79 -46.71
N ARG A 4 -0.62 74.16 -46.82
CA ARG A 4 0.48 73.31 -46.28
C ARG A 4 0.50 73.41 -44.77
N ILE A 5 0.07 72.37 -44.13
CA ILE A 5 0.24 72.23 -42.67
C ILE A 5 1.73 72.07 -42.38
N LYS A 6 2.36 73.07 -41.78
CA LYS A 6 3.74 73.00 -41.26
C LYS A 6 3.71 72.15 -40.01
N THR A 7 3.98 70.87 -40.10
CA THR A 7 4.23 70.00 -38.96
C THR A 7 5.57 70.40 -38.33
N SER A 8 5.53 70.74 -37.04
CA SER A 8 6.75 70.97 -36.25
C SER A 8 7.53 69.63 -36.12
N THR A 9 8.86 69.68 -36.16
CA THR A 9 9.70 68.51 -35.94
C THR A 9 9.42 67.80 -34.60
N GLY A 10 8.97 68.53 -33.58
CA GLY A 10 8.52 68.02 -32.29
C GLY A 10 7.24 67.18 -32.40
N ASP A 11 6.26 67.63 -33.18
CA ASP A 11 5.00 66.90 -33.38
C ASP A 11 5.22 65.60 -34.17
N LEU A 12 6.20 65.58 -35.04
CA LEU A 12 6.57 64.41 -35.80
C LEU A 12 7.24 63.35 -34.92
N ILE A 13 8.15 63.76 -34.03
CA ILE A 13 8.80 62.87 -33.05
C ILE A 13 7.76 62.33 -32.04
N LEU A 14 6.86 63.18 -31.53
CA LEU A 14 5.82 62.76 -30.57
C LEU A 14 4.84 61.76 -31.20
N ASN A 15 4.46 61.97 -32.45
CA ASN A 15 3.56 61.04 -33.15
C ASN A 15 4.24 59.69 -33.48
N THR A 16 5.50 59.71 -33.90
CA THR A 16 6.26 58.45 -34.13
C THR A 16 6.48 57.69 -32.83
N LEU A 17 6.77 58.37 -31.71
CA LEU A 17 6.89 57.76 -30.38
C LEU A 17 5.54 57.16 -29.93
N GLY A 18 4.43 57.88 -30.17
CA GLY A 18 3.09 57.36 -29.87
C GLY A 18 2.74 56.08 -30.63
N ILE A 19 3.08 56.05 -31.95
CA ILE A 19 2.85 54.83 -32.75
C ILE A 19 3.72 53.68 -32.28
N VAL A 20 4.99 53.90 -31.91
CA VAL A 20 5.89 52.87 -31.37
C VAL A 20 5.35 52.34 -30.03
N CYS A 21 4.93 53.19 -29.11
CA CYS A 21 4.31 52.76 -27.86
C CYS A 21 3.05 51.93 -28.07
N LEU A 22 2.21 52.32 -29.00
CA LEU A 22 0.96 51.61 -29.31
C LEU A 22 1.24 50.23 -29.93
N THR A 23 2.22 50.12 -30.84
CA THR A 23 2.62 48.83 -31.42
C THR A 23 3.24 47.91 -30.40
N VAL A 24 4.06 48.40 -29.47
CA VAL A 24 4.62 47.60 -28.37
C VAL A 24 3.53 47.14 -27.45
N ALA A 25 2.60 48.01 -27.04
CA ALA A 25 1.47 47.63 -26.21
C ALA A 25 0.58 46.57 -26.83
N MET A 26 0.34 46.67 -28.15
CA MET A 26 -0.43 45.70 -28.92
C MET A 26 0.31 44.36 -29.03
N ALA A 27 1.62 44.37 -29.24
CA ALA A 27 2.43 43.16 -29.25
C ALA A 27 2.46 42.42 -27.90
N VAL A 28 2.61 43.16 -26.78
CA VAL A 28 2.53 42.61 -25.43
C VAL A 28 1.15 42.03 -25.17
N GLY A 29 0.08 42.74 -25.53
CA GLY A 29 -1.29 42.23 -25.44
C GLY A 29 -1.52 40.91 -26.19
N LEU A 30 -1.00 40.81 -27.41
CA LEU A 30 -1.07 39.58 -28.20
C LEU A 30 -0.24 38.45 -27.59
N LEU A 31 0.93 38.72 -27.03
CA LEU A 31 1.75 37.72 -26.32
C LEU A 31 1.04 37.18 -25.07
N ILE A 32 0.38 38.04 -24.29
CA ILE A 32 -0.40 37.62 -23.11
C ILE A 32 -1.58 36.74 -23.57
N LEU A 33 -2.33 37.16 -24.57
CA LEU A 33 -3.43 36.37 -25.13
C LEU A 33 -2.93 35.03 -25.68
N TYR A 34 -1.83 35.02 -26.41
CA TYR A 34 -1.24 33.77 -26.89
C TYR A 34 -0.85 32.84 -25.72
N GLY A 35 -0.18 33.35 -24.69
CA GLY A 35 0.22 32.58 -23.52
C GLY A 35 -0.94 32.06 -22.68
N THR A 36 -2.11 32.75 -22.70
CA THR A 36 -3.31 32.28 -21.97
C THR A 36 -4.15 31.27 -22.75
N TYR A 37 -4.20 31.37 -24.07
CA TYR A 37 -5.00 30.48 -24.92
C TYR A 37 -4.23 29.31 -25.53
N PHE A 38 -2.92 29.43 -25.69
CA PHE A 38 -2.07 28.36 -26.23
C PHE A 38 -1.15 27.82 -25.16
N GLU A 39 -1.43 26.61 -24.70
CA GLU A 39 -0.54 25.88 -23.80
C GLU A 39 0.81 25.64 -24.51
N SER A 40 1.91 25.94 -23.85
CA SER A 40 3.24 25.64 -24.35
C SER A 40 3.39 24.14 -24.61
N PRO A 41 4.08 23.73 -25.70
CA PRO A 41 4.37 22.31 -25.91
C PRO A 41 5.03 21.61 -24.71
N LYS A 42 5.82 22.35 -23.93
CA LYS A 42 6.41 21.86 -22.68
C LYS A 42 5.39 21.62 -21.58
N GLU A 43 4.40 22.51 -21.44
CA GLU A 43 3.30 22.35 -20.47
C GLU A 43 2.43 21.14 -20.81
N LEU A 44 2.19 20.92 -22.09
CA LEU A 44 1.42 19.78 -22.59
C LEU A 44 2.17 18.46 -22.35
N MET A 45 3.50 18.42 -22.57
CA MET A 45 4.33 17.28 -22.23
C MET A 45 4.32 17.03 -20.73
N LEU A 46 4.54 18.05 -19.90
CA LEU A 46 4.56 17.92 -18.46
C LEU A 46 3.20 17.45 -17.90
N LYS A 47 2.09 17.98 -18.43
CA LYS A 47 0.75 17.50 -18.07
C LYS A 47 0.53 16.02 -18.42
N ASN A 48 1.04 15.60 -19.59
CA ASN A 48 0.94 14.20 -19.98
C ASN A 48 1.80 13.30 -19.09
N GLU A 49 3.03 13.70 -18.76
CA GLU A 49 3.90 12.98 -17.83
C GLU A 49 3.26 12.85 -16.44
N VAL A 50 2.65 13.93 -15.94
CA VAL A 50 1.93 13.90 -14.65
C VAL A 50 0.75 12.94 -14.70
N LYS A 51 -0.08 12.97 -15.76
CA LYS A 51 -1.20 12.03 -15.92
C LYS A 51 -0.73 10.57 -16.04
N GLU A 52 0.37 10.35 -16.74
CA GLU A 52 0.97 9.01 -16.84
C GLU A 52 1.46 8.52 -15.48
N MET A 53 2.13 9.39 -14.71
CA MET A 53 2.53 9.06 -13.34
C MET A 53 1.33 8.77 -12.44
N GLU A 54 0.27 9.57 -12.47
CA GLU A 54 -0.98 9.32 -11.73
C GLU A 54 -1.55 7.94 -12.07
N PHE A 55 -1.63 7.60 -13.34
CA PHE A 55 -2.10 6.30 -13.81
C PHE A 55 -1.23 5.13 -13.27
N TYR A 56 0.09 5.28 -13.26
CA TYR A 56 0.98 4.28 -12.68
C TYR A 56 0.80 4.16 -11.16
N TYR A 57 0.60 5.26 -10.44
CA TYR A 57 0.30 5.24 -9.01
C TYR A 57 -1.02 4.54 -8.69
N GLU A 58 -2.07 4.81 -9.46
CA GLU A 58 -3.36 4.14 -9.30
C GLU A 58 -3.24 2.63 -9.54
N ASN A 59 -2.55 2.23 -10.60
CA ASN A 59 -2.29 0.82 -10.89
C ASN A 59 -1.49 0.14 -9.78
N LEU A 60 -0.44 0.78 -9.28
CA LEU A 60 0.39 0.26 -8.20
C LEU A 60 -0.41 0.15 -6.89
N SER A 61 -1.23 1.15 -6.58
CA SER A 61 -2.14 1.11 -5.43
C SER A 61 -3.14 -0.04 -5.52
N ALA A 62 -3.72 -0.28 -6.71
CA ALA A 62 -4.62 -1.40 -6.94
C ALA A 62 -3.91 -2.76 -6.80
N GLU A 63 -2.66 -2.85 -7.21
CA GLU A 63 -1.86 -4.08 -7.06
C GLU A 63 -1.53 -4.35 -5.59
N VAL A 64 -1.14 -3.32 -4.82
CA VAL A 64 -0.92 -3.43 -3.38
C VAL A 64 -2.20 -3.88 -2.66
N GLU A 65 -3.36 -3.37 -3.05
CA GLU A 65 -4.65 -3.80 -2.50
C GLU A 65 -4.96 -5.28 -2.79
N LYS A 66 -4.63 -5.77 -3.99
CA LYS A 66 -4.74 -7.21 -4.31
C LYS A 66 -3.82 -8.05 -3.44
N LEU A 67 -2.58 -7.60 -3.22
CA LEU A 67 -1.64 -8.27 -2.33
C LEU A 67 -2.14 -8.32 -0.89
N HIS A 68 -2.75 -7.24 -0.39
CA HIS A 68 -3.41 -7.25 0.91
C HIS A 68 -4.53 -8.30 1.01
N LYS A 69 -5.37 -8.44 -0.02
CA LYS A 69 -6.42 -9.47 -0.07
C LYS A 69 -5.86 -10.88 -0.12
N GLN A 70 -4.80 -11.09 -0.89
CA GLN A 70 -4.13 -12.41 -0.94
C GLN A 70 -3.53 -12.76 0.41
N LEU A 71 -2.85 -11.83 1.06
CA LEU A 71 -2.29 -12.03 2.39
C LEU A 71 -3.37 -12.32 3.43
N SER A 72 -4.49 -11.58 3.41
CA SER A 72 -5.62 -11.85 4.30
C SER A 72 -6.22 -13.25 4.11
N ASN A 73 -6.22 -13.78 2.88
CA ASN A 73 -6.62 -15.16 2.64
C ASN A 73 -5.62 -16.17 3.23
N ILE A 74 -4.32 -15.86 3.22
CA ILE A 74 -3.29 -16.71 3.82
C ILE A 74 -3.44 -16.68 5.35
N GLU A 75 -3.61 -15.48 5.96
CA GLU A 75 -3.88 -15.31 7.38
C GLU A 75 -5.12 -16.10 7.82
N TYR A 76 -6.20 -16.05 7.04
CA TYR A 76 -7.41 -16.82 7.30
C TYR A 76 -7.15 -18.33 7.28
N ARG A 77 -6.39 -18.82 6.32
CA ARG A 77 -6.04 -20.25 6.21
C ARG A 77 -5.13 -20.70 7.35
N ASP A 78 -4.18 -19.87 7.75
CA ASP A 78 -3.33 -20.12 8.89
C ASP A 78 -4.16 -20.30 10.18
N ASP A 79 -5.00 -19.33 10.50
CA ASP A 79 -5.78 -19.33 11.74
C ASP A 79 -6.90 -20.40 11.77
N ASN A 80 -7.57 -20.64 10.64
CA ASN A 80 -8.79 -21.47 10.63
C ASN A 80 -8.59 -22.87 10.07
N ILE A 81 -7.48 -23.14 9.40
CA ILE A 81 -7.21 -24.46 8.82
C ILE A 81 -5.96 -25.07 9.47
N TYR A 82 -4.79 -24.46 9.28
CA TYR A 82 -3.53 -25.08 9.68
C TYR A 82 -3.41 -25.19 11.19
N ARG A 83 -3.65 -24.08 11.92
CA ARG A 83 -3.57 -24.07 13.40
C ARG A 83 -4.64 -24.93 14.02
N VAL A 84 -5.85 -24.93 13.50
CA VAL A 84 -6.96 -25.78 13.99
C VAL A 84 -6.62 -27.27 13.84
N VAL A 85 -6.14 -27.69 12.66
CA VAL A 85 -5.75 -29.10 12.42
C VAL A 85 -4.58 -29.51 13.32
N LEU A 86 -3.66 -28.60 13.58
CA LEU A 86 -2.52 -28.84 14.46
C LEU A 86 -2.86 -28.66 15.96
N GLY A 87 -4.07 -28.21 16.32
CA GLY A 87 -4.50 -27.98 17.68
C GLY A 87 -3.78 -26.80 18.34
N ALA A 88 -3.36 -25.82 17.54
CA ALA A 88 -2.76 -24.57 18.01
C ALA A 88 -3.80 -23.46 18.03
N GLU A 89 -3.57 -22.45 18.90
CA GLU A 89 -4.42 -21.27 18.94
C GLU A 89 -4.12 -20.32 17.79
N PRO A 90 -5.14 -19.59 17.26
CA PRO A 90 -4.93 -18.53 16.29
C PRO A 90 -4.01 -17.44 16.83
N ILE A 91 -3.34 -16.71 15.91
CA ILE A 91 -2.54 -15.55 16.30
C ILE A 91 -3.46 -14.43 16.77
N ASP A 92 -3.12 -13.83 17.91
CA ASP A 92 -3.87 -12.69 18.46
C ASP A 92 -3.93 -11.55 17.42
N LYS A 93 -5.12 -11.01 17.23
CA LYS A 93 -5.35 -9.87 16.33
C LYS A 93 -4.49 -8.66 16.69
N SER A 94 -4.21 -8.46 17.97
CA SER A 94 -3.33 -7.39 18.45
C SER A 94 -1.92 -7.49 17.87
N ILE A 95 -1.41 -8.70 17.64
CA ILE A 95 -0.10 -8.95 17.04
C ILE A 95 -0.18 -8.67 15.53
N ARG A 96 -1.25 -9.13 14.85
CA ARG A 96 -1.45 -8.92 13.41
C ARG A 96 -1.69 -7.44 13.06
N GLU A 97 -2.36 -6.70 13.94
CA GLU A 97 -2.72 -5.29 13.77
C GLU A 97 -1.77 -4.32 14.45
N ALA A 98 -0.78 -4.82 15.23
CA ALA A 98 0.18 -3.99 15.94
C ALA A 98 0.80 -2.95 15.00
N GLY A 99 0.61 -1.66 15.27
CA GLY A 99 1.12 -0.57 14.44
C GLY A 99 2.65 -0.57 14.36
N VAL A 100 3.18 -0.02 13.28
CA VAL A 100 4.59 0.36 13.26
C VAL A 100 4.69 1.59 14.14
N GLY A 101 4.94 1.40 15.44
CA GLY A 101 5.21 2.51 16.34
C GLY A 101 6.50 3.21 15.90
N GLY A 102 6.49 4.52 15.85
CA GLY A 102 7.68 5.33 15.53
C GLY A 102 7.30 6.70 14.99
N LEU A 103 8.31 7.55 14.82
CA LEU A 103 8.25 8.85 14.18
C LEU A 103 7.62 8.73 12.77
N ASP A 104 6.90 9.76 12.36
CA ASP A 104 6.33 9.85 11.01
C ASP A 104 7.47 9.80 9.98
N ARG A 105 7.72 8.60 9.43
CA ARG A 105 8.79 8.34 8.44
C ARG A 105 8.60 9.14 7.15
N TYR A 106 7.39 9.64 6.95
CA TYR A 106 6.98 10.31 5.71
C TYR A 106 6.83 11.81 5.89
N GLU A 107 7.19 12.37 7.08
CA GLU A 107 7.13 13.80 7.34
C GLU A 107 7.97 14.60 6.33
N ASP A 108 9.13 14.09 5.95
CA ASP A 108 9.97 14.70 4.92
C ASP A 108 9.30 14.76 3.54
N ILE A 109 8.46 13.78 3.21
CA ILE A 109 7.71 13.74 1.94
C ILE A 109 6.53 14.69 2.01
N LYS A 110 5.82 14.73 3.15
CA LYS A 110 4.70 15.64 3.39
C LYS A 110 5.14 17.10 3.40
N ASN A 111 6.31 17.39 3.97
CA ASN A 111 6.85 18.74 4.08
C ASN A 111 7.51 19.24 2.79
N LYS A 112 7.92 18.35 1.89
CA LYS A 112 8.39 18.73 0.57
C LYS A 112 7.17 19.03 -0.31
N SER A 113 7.19 20.18 -0.99
CA SER A 113 6.18 20.59 -1.97
C SER A 113 6.26 19.70 -3.24
N ILE A 114 6.14 18.39 -3.04
CA ILE A 114 6.18 17.38 -4.12
C ILE A 114 4.75 17.23 -4.63
N LEU A 115 4.61 17.31 -5.94
CA LEU A 115 3.34 17.00 -6.60
C LEU A 115 2.91 15.57 -6.19
N HIS A 116 1.69 15.41 -5.70
CA HIS A 116 1.15 14.13 -5.23
C HIS A 116 1.84 13.51 -3.99
N ALA A 117 2.41 14.32 -3.09
CA ALA A 117 3.01 13.84 -1.84
C ALA A 117 2.07 12.93 -1.03
N ASP A 118 0.77 13.23 -1.02
CA ASP A 118 -0.25 12.44 -0.33
C ASP A 118 -0.42 11.02 -0.91
N LEU A 119 -0.37 10.90 -2.25
CA LEU A 119 -0.46 9.59 -2.92
C LEU A 119 0.78 8.74 -2.62
N ILE A 120 1.95 9.34 -2.71
CA ILE A 120 3.22 8.68 -2.41
C ILE A 120 3.24 8.22 -0.96
N THR A 121 2.81 9.06 -0.02
CA THR A 121 2.77 8.74 1.40
C THR A 121 1.83 7.58 1.68
N LYS A 122 0.59 7.63 1.19
CA LYS A 122 -0.40 6.56 1.36
C LYS A 122 0.08 5.22 0.80
N LEU A 123 0.66 5.24 -0.38
CA LEU A 123 1.20 4.03 -1.00
C LEU A 123 2.35 3.45 -0.18
N SER A 124 3.27 4.31 0.27
CA SER A 124 4.41 3.89 1.10
C SER A 124 3.98 3.32 2.45
N GLU A 125 3.00 3.95 3.12
CA GLU A 125 2.39 3.44 4.35
C GLU A 125 1.73 2.08 4.13
N SER A 126 1.02 1.90 3.01
CA SER A 126 0.37 0.64 2.65
C SER A 126 1.39 -0.47 2.38
N VAL A 127 2.47 -0.17 1.67
CA VAL A 127 3.57 -1.11 1.42
C VAL A 127 4.29 -1.50 2.71
N ASP A 128 4.55 -0.55 3.62
CA ASP A 128 5.18 -0.86 4.91
C ASP A 128 4.28 -1.71 5.80
N ASN A 129 2.97 -1.47 5.77
CA ASN A 129 1.99 -2.30 6.47
C ASN A 129 1.98 -3.73 5.89
N LEU A 130 1.96 -3.85 4.56
CA LEU A 130 2.00 -5.14 3.88
C LEU A 130 3.28 -5.91 4.23
N ARG A 131 4.44 -5.25 4.19
CA ARG A 131 5.73 -5.85 4.55
C ARG A 131 5.72 -6.42 5.96
N ARG A 132 5.17 -5.67 6.93
CA ARG A 132 5.06 -6.11 8.31
C ARG A 132 4.15 -7.32 8.45
N LYS A 133 2.98 -7.30 7.82
CA LYS A 133 2.04 -8.42 7.84
C LYS A 133 2.64 -9.68 7.22
N ILE A 134 3.37 -9.55 6.12
CA ILE A 134 4.11 -10.66 5.51
C ILE A 134 5.16 -11.23 6.48
N TYR A 135 5.86 -10.37 7.21
CA TYR A 135 6.84 -10.83 8.19
C TYR A 135 6.19 -11.63 9.33
N ILE A 136 5.06 -11.14 9.87
CA ILE A 136 4.31 -11.84 10.91
C ILE A 136 3.81 -13.19 10.39
N GLU A 137 3.23 -13.21 9.20
CA GLU A 137 2.73 -14.42 8.58
C GLU A 137 3.85 -15.42 8.29
N SER A 138 5.01 -14.97 7.81
CA SER A 138 6.18 -15.83 7.63
C SER A 138 6.61 -16.50 8.92
N LYS A 139 6.61 -15.75 10.04
CA LYS A 139 6.90 -16.33 11.37
C LYS A 139 5.84 -17.32 11.81
N SER A 140 4.57 -17.03 11.54
CA SER A 140 3.49 -17.96 11.80
C SER A 140 3.66 -19.27 11.04
N GLN A 141 4.05 -19.21 9.77
CA GLN A 141 4.29 -20.40 8.96
C GLN A 141 5.46 -21.22 9.49
N ASP A 142 6.54 -20.59 9.98
CA ASP A 142 7.64 -21.30 10.65
C ASP A 142 7.12 -22.08 11.87
N ASP A 143 6.23 -21.47 12.69
CA ASP A 143 5.62 -22.12 13.85
C ASP A 143 4.72 -23.29 13.43
N VAL A 144 3.92 -23.13 12.37
CA VAL A 144 3.07 -24.20 11.81
C VAL A 144 3.91 -25.40 11.37
N VAL A 145 5.06 -25.18 10.71
CA VAL A 145 5.99 -26.25 10.31
C VAL A 145 6.52 -26.99 11.55
N ASN A 146 6.97 -26.26 12.57
CA ASN A 146 7.47 -26.86 13.81
C ASN A 146 6.39 -27.69 14.53
N LEU A 147 5.15 -27.20 14.55
CA LEU A 147 4.01 -27.90 15.11
C LEU A 147 3.68 -29.18 14.31
N ALA A 148 3.74 -29.13 12.99
CA ALA A 148 3.52 -30.27 12.13
C ALA A 148 4.57 -31.37 12.37
N GLU A 149 5.84 -31.01 12.44
CA GLU A 149 6.94 -31.95 12.73
C GLU A 149 6.78 -32.58 14.13
N SER A 150 6.38 -31.79 15.14
CA SER A 150 6.17 -32.30 16.50
C SER A 150 5.00 -33.28 16.56
N LYS A 151 3.91 -33.02 15.82
CA LYS A 151 2.77 -33.93 15.70
C LYS A 151 3.12 -35.20 14.94
N GLU A 152 3.90 -35.14 13.89
CA GLU A 152 4.39 -36.32 13.18
C GLU A 152 5.15 -37.26 14.14
N LYS A 153 6.07 -36.70 14.94
CA LYS A 153 6.80 -37.45 15.97
C LYS A 153 5.87 -38.04 17.04
N LEU A 154 4.85 -37.29 17.46
CA LEU A 154 3.84 -37.75 18.41
C LEU A 154 3.05 -38.93 17.84
N PHE A 155 2.55 -38.83 16.60
CA PHE A 155 1.81 -39.90 15.96
C PHE A 155 2.67 -41.16 15.73
N ALA A 156 3.94 -40.98 15.41
CA ALA A 156 4.88 -42.11 15.30
C ALA A 156 5.12 -42.81 16.65
N ALA A 157 5.02 -42.07 17.76
CA ALA A 157 5.21 -42.60 19.11
C ALA A 157 3.93 -43.24 19.70
N ILE A 158 2.74 -42.93 19.17
CA ILE A 158 1.49 -43.53 19.64
C ILE A 158 1.37 -44.96 19.11
N PRO A 159 1.20 -45.98 19.96
CA PRO A 159 1.01 -47.36 19.52
C PRO A 159 -0.23 -47.48 18.65
N ALA A 160 -0.05 -47.85 17.39
CA ALA A 160 -1.15 -48.04 16.43
C ALA A 160 -1.96 -49.34 16.69
N ILE A 161 -1.42 -50.24 17.49
CA ILE A 161 -2.02 -51.54 17.80
C ILE A 161 -2.39 -51.59 19.29
N GLN A 162 -3.59 -51.96 19.59
CA GLN A 162 -4.00 -52.23 20.96
C GLN A 162 -3.16 -53.35 21.52
N PRO A 163 -2.57 -53.18 22.75
CA PRO A 163 -1.72 -54.21 23.38
C PRO A 163 -2.43 -55.55 23.60
N VAL A 164 -3.77 -55.48 23.69
CA VAL A 164 -4.62 -56.68 23.86
C VAL A 164 -5.70 -56.67 22.81
N ALA A 165 -5.83 -57.73 22.03
CA ALA A 165 -6.86 -57.85 21.02
C ALA A 165 -8.27 -57.86 21.65
N ASN A 166 -9.21 -57.07 21.10
CA ASN A 166 -10.58 -56.98 21.61
C ASN A 166 -11.28 -58.36 21.75
N LYS A 167 -10.91 -59.31 20.95
CA LYS A 167 -11.44 -60.71 21.00
C LYS A 167 -11.05 -61.45 22.27
N GLN A 168 -10.00 -61.02 22.97
CA GLN A 168 -9.47 -61.59 24.21
C GLN A 168 -9.91 -60.81 25.46
N LEU A 169 -10.54 -59.67 25.29
CA LEU A 169 -11.10 -58.83 26.37
C LEU A 169 -12.44 -59.39 26.79
N ILE A 170 -12.43 -60.30 27.76
CA ILE A 170 -13.65 -60.92 28.34
C ILE A 170 -14.37 -59.93 29.27
N ALA A 171 -13.64 -59.10 30.00
CA ALA A 171 -14.18 -58.03 30.80
C ALA A 171 -13.15 -56.91 31.00
N LEU A 172 -13.59 -55.65 30.89
CA LEU A 172 -12.78 -54.49 31.29
C LEU A 172 -12.97 -54.30 32.81
N ALA A 173 -12.00 -54.70 33.60
CA ALA A 173 -12.10 -54.68 35.08
C ALA A 173 -12.26 -53.26 35.65
N SER A 174 -11.66 -52.25 35.02
CA SER A 174 -11.93 -50.82 35.34
C SER A 174 -11.28 -49.89 34.30
N GLY A 175 -11.83 -48.67 34.11
CA GLY A 175 -11.22 -47.60 33.37
C GLY A 175 -10.06 -46.93 34.12
N TYR A 176 -9.37 -46.00 33.48
CA TYR A 176 -8.34 -45.16 34.09
C TYR A 176 -8.98 -44.18 35.10
N GLY A 177 -8.44 -44.10 36.34
CA GLY A 177 -8.90 -43.16 37.37
C GLY A 177 -8.78 -43.69 38.80
N LEU A 178 -9.29 -42.91 39.77
CA LEU A 178 -9.36 -43.25 41.18
C LEU A 178 -10.21 -44.51 41.40
N ARG A 179 -9.73 -45.48 42.15
CA ARG A 179 -10.38 -46.75 42.43
C ARG A 179 -10.51 -46.96 43.91
N ILE A 180 -11.63 -47.53 44.33
CA ILE A 180 -11.78 -48.08 45.67
C ILE A 180 -10.99 -49.39 45.71
N HIS A 181 -10.13 -49.52 46.68
CA HIS A 181 -9.31 -50.75 46.84
C HIS A 181 -10.24 -51.95 47.09
N PRO A 182 -10.08 -53.03 46.31
CA PRO A 182 -11.04 -54.14 46.38
C PRO A 182 -11.03 -54.97 47.69
N ILE A 183 -10.09 -54.68 48.57
CA ILE A 183 -9.86 -55.47 49.78
C ILE A 183 -10.15 -54.67 51.08
N TYR A 184 -10.43 -53.35 50.97
CA TYR A 184 -10.76 -52.51 52.13
C TYR A 184 -12.02 -51.72 51.87
#